data_b6dd5de18f47da2546df5cde4e542dcd
#
_entry.id   b6dd5de18f47da2546df5cde4e542dcd
#
_cell.length_a   1.000
_cell.length_b   1.000
_cell.length_c   1.000
_cell.angle_alpha   90.00
_cell.angle_beta   90.00
_cell.angle_gamma   90.00
#
_symmetry.space_group_name_H-M   'P 1'
#
loop_
_entity.id
_entity.type
_entity.pdbx_description
1 polymer ?
#
loop_
_entity_poly.entity_id
_entity_poly.type
_entity_poly.pdbx_seq_one_letter_code
_entity_poly.pdbx_strand_id
1 'polypeptide(L)'
;VARVNILKQVKDGDRWRLVAIPRKKNGDYDWSALPEGRYFVEWYERGKRKREAGGGTAAEAQEIARRRRHVVEGRALGLIKEPDEEEKRTTLHVAAKHYLGSVEALKKPNTYRKYKAVIDRFVEFMPASIDPRKITRDDLTDFMVRLKNKHKLDNNTVIHQMIIVAQFLKRHGKAGITKNLGLPERVVTLPREYEDADLAKFFAACAAGERALFATFLYTGFREQEVVHLFWSDVNLKLNTVRVTLKPDLGFSPKRWEEREVPVVKGLVDLLGGHPKRENCRFVFPSPAGNREWHMLDQCKAVAKRAKLDPTKWDLKTFRSTFATRMLRAGFDVRTVQHWMGHRSLETTMRYLAPATDVHDRLSRVKIAGTLW
;
A
#
# COMPACT_ATOMS: atom_id res chain seq x y z
N VAL A 1 35.30 -23.51 29.85
CA VAL A 1 33.83 -23.36 29.97
C VAL A 1 33.46 -21.91 29.76
N ALA A 2 32.59 -21.64 28.79
CA ALA A 2 32.14 -20.29 28.50
C ALA A 2 31.40 -19.69 29.69
N ARG A 3 31.92 -18.61 30.25
CA ARG A 3 31.25 -17.91 31.37
C ARG A 3 30.14 -17.00 30.80
N VAL A 4 28.90 -17.43 30.97
CA VAL A 4 27.70 -16.60 30.75
C VAL A 4 27.10 -16.27 32.12
N ASN A 5 27.06 -14.98 32.44
CA ASN A 5 26.56 -14.49 33.73
C ASN A 5 25.21 -13.80 33.53
N ILE A 6 24.34 -13.92 34.56
CA ILE A 6 23.12 -13.13 34.63
C ILE A 6 23.38 -11.98 35.63
N LEU A 7 23.10 -10.79 35.17
CA LEU A 7 23.23 -9.56 35.95
C LEU A 7 21.85 -8.98 36.21
N LYS A 8 21.71 -8.28 37.33
CA LYS A 8 20.52 -7.49 37.64
C LYS A 8 20.91 -6.01 37.78
N GLN A 9 20.14 -5.14 37.15
CA GLN A 9 20.32 -3.70 37.28
C GLN A 9 19.63 -3.26 38.58
N VAL A 10 20.40 -2.82 39.54
CA VAL A 10 19.91 -2.36 40.84
C VAL A 10 20.27 -0.89 41.08
N LYS A 11 19.43 -0.21 41.83
CA LYS A 11 19.68 1.20 42.23
C LYS A 11 20.56 1.20 43.48
N ASP A 12 21.69 1.92 43.39
CA ASP A 12 22.61 2.13 44.52
C ASP A 12 22.76 3.65 44.71
N GLY A 13 22.01 4.19 45.66
CA GLY A 13 21.80 5.63 45.79
C GLY A 13 21.13 6.21 44.54
N ASP A 14 21.76 7.22 43.91
CA ASP A 14 21.27 7.87 42.70
C ASP A 14 21.77 7.21 41.38
N ARG A 15 22.56 6.15 41.50
CA ARG A 15 23.15 5.51 40.31
C ARG A 15 22.65 4.11 40.11
N TRP A 16 22.48 3.74 38.85
CA TRP A 16 22.14 2.37 38.45
C TRP A 16 23.42 1.55 38.23
N ARG A 17 23.49 0.40 38.88
CA ARG A 17 24.62 -0.54 38.72
C ARG A 17 24.14 -1.88 38.26
N LEU A 18 24.97 -2.61 37.51
CA LEU A 18 24.76 -3.98 37.13
C LEU A 18 25.54 -4.88 38.08
N VAL A 19 24.80 -5.73 38.79
CA VAL A 19 25.37 -6.63 39.79
C VAL A 19 25.09 -8.07 39.35
N ALA A 20 26.10 -8.92 39.40
CA ALA A 20 25.93 -10.33 39.13
C ALA A 20 25.02 -10.99 40.21
N ILE A 21 24.07 -11.82 39.78
CA ILE A 21 23.20 -12.53 40.71
C ILE A 21 24.04 -13.54 41.46
N PRO A 22 24.07 -13.51 42.82
CA PRO A 22 24.80 -14.49 43.63
C PRO A 22 24.31 -15.92 43.36
N ARG A 23 25.19 -16.89 43.67
CA ARG A 23 24.83 -18.29 43.59
C ARG A 23 24.71 -18.87 44.99
N LYS A 24 23.75 -19.76 45.23
CA LYS A 24 23.58 -20.55 46.42
C LYS A 24 24.68 -21.63 46.46
N LYS A 25 24.85 -22.28 47.64
CA LYS A 25 25.83 -23.38 47.85
C LYS A 25 25.63 -24.55 46.85
N ASN A 26 24.40 -24.77 46.40
CA ASN A 26 24.06 -25.80 45.42
C ASN A 26 24.34 -25.39 43.95
N GLY A 27 24.87 -24.18 43.74
CA GLY A 27 25.20 -23.65 42.38
C GLY A 27 24.08 -22.90 41.69
N ASP A 28 22.85 -22.91 42.19
CA ASP A 28 21.71 -22.19 41.63
C ASP A 28 21.81 -20.68 41.89
N TYR A 29 21.14 -19.90 41.06
CA TYR A 29 21.05 -18.46 41.26
C TYR A 29 20.16 -18.10 42.45
N ASP A 30 20.62 -17.19 43.29
CA ASP A 30 19.82 -16.63 44.39
C ASP A 30 19.08 -15.38 43.91
N TRP A 31 17.89 -15.59 43.38
CA TRP A 31 17.06 -14.55 42.78
C TRP A 31 16.55 -13.53 43.80
N SER A 32 16.51 -13.88 45.07
CA SER A 32 16.05 -13.03 46.16
C SER A 32 17.15 -12.14 46.77
N ALA A 33 18.41 -12.39 46.39
CA ALA A 33 19.56 -11.69 46.97
C ALA A 33 19.69 -10.19 46.52
N LEU A 34 18.97 -9.80 45.46
CA LEU A 34 19.03 -8.45 44.93
C LEU A 34 17.61 -7.87 44.79
N PRO A 35 17.44 -6.55 45.05
CA PRO A 35 16.15 -5.87 44.92
C PRO A 35 15.60 -5.94 43.48
N GLU A 36 14.35 -5.55 43.30
CA GLU A 36 13.73 -5.50 41.94
C GLU A 36 14.54 -4.69 40.94
N GLY A 37 14.62 -5.19 39.73
CA GLY A 37 15.38 -4.53 38.65
C GLY A 37 15.36 -5.34 37.35
N ARG A 38 15.88 -4.75 36.29
CA ARG A 38 15.95 -5.40 34.96
C ARG A 38 17.10 -6.38 34.89
N TYR A 39 16.88 -7.50 34.19
CA TYR A 39 17.89 -8.51 33.96
C TYR A 39 18.71 -8.25 32.71
N PHE A 40 19.99 -8.65 32.72
CA PHE A 40 20.92 -8.62 31.61
C PHE A 40 21.70 -9.93 31.58
N VAL A 41 22.05 -10.41 30.38
CA VAL A 41 22.93 -11.55 30.20
C VAL A 41 24.26 -11.05 29.63
N GLU A 42 25.37 -11.43 30.29
CA GLU A 42 26.72 -11.01 29.95
C GLU A 42 27.58 -12.24 29.66
N TRP A 43 28.40 -12.14 28.61
CA TRP A 43 29.39 -13.19 28.29
C TRP A 43 30.63 -12.56 27.66
N TYR A 44 31.69 -13.36 27.57
CA TYR A 44 32.92 -12.98 26.90
C TYR A 44 33.05 -13.78 25.62
N GLU A 45 33.40 -13.11 24.54
CA GLU A 45 33.64 -13.72 23.23
C GLU A 45 34.88 -13.07 22.62
N ARG A 46 35.91 -13.88 22.35
CA ARG A 46 37.23 -13.40 21.87
C ARG A 46 37.82 -12.26 22.75
N GLY A 47 37.74 -12.40 24.05
CA GLY A 47 38.26 -11.41 24.99
C GLY A 47 37.43 -10.13 25.13
N LYS A 48 36.38 -9.96 24.35
CA LYS A 48 35.47 -8.81 24.43
C LYS A 48 34.24 -9.14 25.22
N ARG A 49 33.91 -8.24 26.16
CA ARG A 49 32.68 -8.33 26.95
C ARG A 49 31.48 -7.96 26.10
N LYS A 50 30.49 -8.85 26.04
CA LYS A 50 29.21 -8.62 25.37
C LYS A 50 28.06 -8.72 26.35
N ARG A 51 26.96 -8.00 26.08
CA ARG A 51 25.80 -7.94 26.94
C ARG A 51 24.54 -7.76 26.11
N GLU A 52 23.46 -8.40 26.57
CA GLU A 52 22.11 -8.22 26.01
C GLU A 52 21.07 -8.11 27.11
N ALA A 53 19.86 -7.61 26.80
CA ALA A 53 18.75 -7.59 27.75
C ALA A 53 18.34 -9.01 28.12
N GLY A 54 18.15 -9.27 29.43
CA GLY A 54 17.80 -10.56 30.00
C GLY A 54 16.31 -10.79 30.22
N GLY A 55 15.45 -9.89 29.70
CA GLY A 55 13.99 -9.98 29.92
C GLY A 55 13.53 -9.28 31.21
N GLY A 56 12.25 -9.42 31.53
CA GLY A 56 11.59 -8.84 32.70
C GLY A 56 11.54 -9.77 33.89
N THR A 57 11.74 -11.08 33.68
CA THR A 57 11.61 -12.12 34.70
C THR A 57 12.89 -12.96 34.86
N ALA A 58 13.05 -13.58 36.00
CA ALA A 58 14.16 -14.50 36.29
C ALA A 58 14.18 -15.70 35.30
N ALA A 59 13.00 -16.21 34.93
CA ALA A 59 12.85 -17.31 34.00
C ALA A 59 13.30 -16.96 32.60
N GLU A 60 12.93 -15.77 32.10
CA GLU A 60 13.40 -15.24 30.83
C GLU A 60 14.92 -15.07 30.79
N ALA A 61 15.47 -14.51 31.88
CA ALA A 61 16.92 -14.32 32.00
C ALA A 61 17.69 -15.64 31.96
N GLN A 62 17.17 -16.67 32.63
CA GLN A 62 17.75 -18.03 32.62
C GLN A 62 17.69 -18.63 31.20
N GLU A 63 16.56 -18.54 30.52
CA GLU A 63 16.40 -19.09 29.17
C GLU A 63 17.32 -18.41 28.17
N ILE A 64 17.42 -17.07 28.22
CA ILE A 64 18.34 -16.30 27.38
C ILE A 64 19.79 -16.69 27.68
N ALA A 65 20.17 -16.81 28.96
CA ALA A 65 21.51 -17.23 29.35
C ALA A 65 21.84 -18.64 28.90
N ARG A 66 20.87 -19.58 28.98
CA ARG A 66 21.00 -20.95 28.47
C ARG A 66 21.24 -20.99 26.98
N ARG A 67 20.42 -20.29 26.20
CA ARG A 67 20.59 -20.19 24.73
C ARG A 67 21.94 -19.60 24.38
N ARG A 68 22.33 -18.53 25.07
CA ARG A 68 23.62 -17.88 24.81
C ARG A 68 24.81 -18.78 25.14
N ARG A 69 24.73 -19.53 26.24
CA ARG A 69 25.77 -20.51 26.60
C ARG A 69 25.91 -21.57 25.53
N HIS A 70 24.81 -22.12 25.04
CA HIS A 70 24.82 -23.13 23.97
C HIS A 70 25.49 -22.61 22.68
N VAL A 71 25.24 -21.37 22.31
CA VAL A 71 25.87 -20.73 21.16
C VAL A 71 27.36 -20.50 21.38
N VAL A 72 27.77 -19.99 22.54
CA VAL A 72 29.18 -19.70 22.83
C VAL A 72 29.97 -20.99 22.95
N GLU A 73 29.45 -22.01 23.60
CA GLU A 73 30.09 -23.33 23.72
C GLU A 73 30.13 -24.05 22.37
N GLY A 74 29.04 -24.02 21.60
CA GLY A 74 29.00 -24.61 20.26
C GLY A 74 30.01 -23.97 19.30
N ARG A 75 30.26 -22.66 19.41
CA ARG A 75 31.32 -21.97 18.67
C ARG A 75 32.73 -22.36 19.16
N ALA A 76 32.91 -22.43 20.48
CA ALA A 76 34.19 -22.83 21.05
C ALA A 76 34.59 -24.26 20.68
N LEU A 77 33.62 -25.12 20.47
CA LEU A 77 33.80 -26.53 20.04
C LEU A 77 33.81 -26.70 18.51
N GLY A 78 33.67 -25.62 17.73
CA GLY A 78 33.60 -25.67 16.26
C GLY A 78 32.32 -26.30 15.71
N LEU A 79 31.32 -26.59 16.57
CA LEU A 79 30.03 -27.19 16.19
C LEU A 79 29.07 -26.16 15.55
N ILE A 80 29.21 -24.90 15.92
CA ILE A 80 28.47 -23.77 15.33
C ILE A 80 29.49 -22.92 14.59
N LYS A 81 29.45 -22.95 13.26
CA LYS A 81 30.24 -22.03 12.44
C LYS A 81 29.85 -20.59 12.79
N GLU A 82 30.85 -19.75 13.05
CA GLU A 82 30.61 -18.32 13.05
C GLU A 82 30.21 -17.91 11.61
N PRO A 83 29.18 -17.11 11.46
CA PRO A 83 28.95 -16.48 10.17
C PRO A 83 30.20 -15.65 9.86
N ASP A 84 30.86 -15.92 8.75
CA ASP A 84 31.97 -15.11 8.26
C ASP A 84 31.56 -13.64 8.32
N GLU A 85 32.45 -12.76 8.80
CA GLU A 85 32.16 -11.32 8.80
C GLU A 85 31.96 -10.80 7.37
N GLU A 86 32.50 -11.47 6.37
CA GLU A 86 32.23 -11.21 4.95
C GLU A 86 30.85 -11.68 4.52
N GLU A 87 30.32 -12.81 5.00
CA GLU A 87 28.93 -13.23 4.77
C GLU A 87 27.92 -12.30 5.43
N LYS A 88 28.32 -11.52 6.44
CA LYS A 88 27.48 -10.49 7.10
C LYS A 88 27.46 -9.16 6.35
N ARG A 89 28.35 -8.92 5.41
CA ARG A 89 28.39 -7.70 4.61
C ARG A 89 27.56 -7.86 3.35
N THR A 90 26.26 -7.76 3.49
CA THR A 90 25.37 -7.68 2.32
C THR A 90 25.48 -6.28 1.73
N THR A 91 25.99 -6.16 0.50
CA THR A 91 25.95 -4.88 -0.21
C THR A 91 24.51 -4.48 -0.51
N LEU A 92 24.26 -3.17 -0.65
CA LEU A 92 22.94 -2.64 -0.99
C LEU A 92 22.38 -3.29 -2.25
N HIS A 93 23.23 -3.54 -3.24
CA HIS A 93 22.82 -4.17 -4.51
C HIS A 93 22.32 -5.61 -4.30
N VAL A 94 23.03 -6.43 -3.53
CA VAL A 94 22.63 -7.81 -3.22
C VAL A 94 21.35 -7.82 -2.39
N ALA A 95 21.27 -6.95 -1.37
CA ALA A 95 20.08 -6.79 -0.54
C ALA A 95 18.84 -6.40 -1.36
N ALA A 96 18.98 -5.46 -2.30
CA ALA A 96 17.93 -5.01 -3.19
C ALA A 96 17.45 -6.14 -4.11
N LYS A 97 18.36 -6.92 -4.69
CA LYS A 97 18.02 -8.09 -5.53
C LYS A 97 17.18 -9.10 -4.75
N HIS A 98 17.58 -9.46 -3.53
CA HIS A 98 16.83 -10.39 -2.67
C HIS A 98 15.45 -9.83 -2.29
N TYR A 99 15.40 -8.53 -1.97
CA TYR A 99 14.13 -7.87 -1.66
C TYR A 99 13.17 -7.90 -2.84
N LEU A 100 13.64 -7.52 -4.02
CA LEU A 100 12.86 -7.51 -5.25
C LEU A 100 12.41 -8.91 -5.65
N GLY A 101 13.23 -9.94 -5.50
CA GLY A 101 12.82 -11.32 -5.74
C GLY A 101 11.65 -11.75 -4.85
N SER A 102 11.65 -11.36 -3.57
CA SER A 102 10.51 -11.64 -2.69
C SER A 102 9.26 -10.79 -3.00
N VAL A 103 9.44 -9.56 -3.51
CA VAL A 103 8.31 -8.73 -3.98
C VAL A 103 7.71 -9.33 -5.25
N GLU A 104 8.53 -9.83 -6.17
CA GLU A 104 8.10 -10.48 -7.41
C GLU A 104 7.27 -11.73 -7.13
N ALA A 105 7.73 -12.58 -6.22
CA ALA A 105 7.04 -13.82 -5.84
C ALA A 105 5.70 -13.57 -5.13
N LEU A 106 5.57 -12.48 -4.36
CA LEU A 106 4.44 -12.27 -3.44
C LEU A 106 3.47 -11.17 -3.88
N LYS A 107 3.79 -10.38 -4.89
CA LYS A 107 2.98 -9.24 -5.31
C LYS A 107 2.57 -9.33 -6.78
N LYS A 108 1.49 -8.59 -7.11
CA LYS A 108 1.05 -8.48 -8.52
C LYS A 108 2.14 -7.84 -9.39
N PRO A 109 2.26 -8.20 -10.68
CA PRO A 109 3.31 -7.70 -11.58
C PRO A 109 3.43 -6.16 -11.62
N ASN A 110 2.30 -5.44 -11.60
CA ASN A 110 2.32 -3.98 -11.56
C ASN A 110 2.90 -3.40 -10.26
N THR A 111 2.71 -4.09 -9.13
CA THR A 111 3.31 -3.71 -7.86
C THR A 111 4.81 -3.96 -7.89
N TYR A 112 5.25 -5.12 -8.40
CA TYR A 112 6.65 -5.43 -8.57
C TYR A 112 7.35 -4.38 -9.44
N ARG A 113 6.81 -4.05 -10.63
CA ARG A 113 7.37 -3.01 -11.51
C ARG A 113 7.56 -1.67 -10.81
N LYS A 114 6.58 -1.26 -10.00
CA LYS A 114 6.67 -0.04 -9.17
C LYS A 114 7.80 -0.11 -8.15
N TYR A 115 7.87 -1.22 -7.40
CA TYR A 115 8.90 -1.41 -6.38
C TYR A 115 10.28 -1.46 -7.02
N LYS A 116 10.41 -2.20 -8.13
CA LYS A 116 11.67 -2.29 -8.88
C LYS A 116 12.15 -0.91 -9.32
N ALA A 117 11.33 -0.11 -9.97
CA ALA A 117 11.71 1.22 -10.43
C ALA A 117 12.17 2.16 -9.30
N VAL A 118 11.58 2.03 -8.10
CA VAL A 118 11.97 2.85 -6.93
C VAL A 118 13.26 2.34 -6.31
N ILE A 119 13.37 1.03 -6.13
CA ILE A 119 14.56 0.42 -5.50
C ILE A 119 15.78 0.56 -6.41
N ASP A 120 15.64 0.34 -7.72
CA ASP A 120 16.73 0.54 -8.68
C ASP A 120 17.24 2.01 -8.63
N ARG A 121 16.34 2.98 -8.60
CA ARG A 121 16.69 4.41 -8.47
C ARG A 121 17.40 4.72 -7.16
N PHE A 122 16.99 4.08 -6.07
CA PHE A 122 17.63 4.25 -4.77
C PHE A 122 19.02 3.63 -4.75
N VAL A 123 19.17 2.42 -5.30
CA VAL A 123 20.47 1.73 -5.43
C VAL A 123 21.43 2.51 -6.33
N GLU A 124 20.93 3.09 -7.44
CA GLU A 124 21.73 3.96 -8.33
C GLU A 124 22.21 5.25 -7.64
N PHE A 125 21.42 5.75 -6.69
CA PHE A 125 21.78 6.95 -5.93
C PHE A 125 22.86 6.68 -4.89
N MET A 126 22.81 5.53 -4.21
CA MET A 126 23.70 5.18 -3.11
C MET A 126 25.01 4.57 -3.61
N PRO A 127 26.11 4.65 -2.83
CA PRO A 127 27.33 3.91 -3.13
C PRO A 127 27.07 2.40 -3.25
N ALA A 128 27.52 1.77 -4.35
CA ALA A 128 27.21 0.37 -4.67
C ALA A 128 27.63 -0.64 -3.59
N SER A 129 28.71 -0.34 -2.85
CA SER A 129 29.26 -1.20 -1.79
C SER A 129 28.68 -0.94 -0.39
N ILE A 130 27.79 0.04 -0.24
CA ILE A 130 27.26 0.38 1.09
C ILE A 130 26.45 -0.79 1.67
N ASP A 131 26.60 -1.04 2.96
CA ASP A 131 25.75 -1.96 3.70
C ASP A 131 24.41 -1.24 4.02
N PRO A 132 23.25 -1.84 3.71
CA PRO A 132 21.94 -1.24 4.03
C PRO A 132 21.79 -0.82 5.50
N ARG A 133 22.49 -1.51 6.39
CA ARG A 133 22.49 -1.20 7.84
C ARG A 133 23.22 0.09 8.18
N LYS A 134 24.07 0.61 7.29
CA LYS A 134 24.82 1.85 7.48
C LYS A 134 24.10 3.09 6.95
N ILE A 135 23.04 2.91 6.15
CA ILE A 135 22.25 4.00 5.59
C ILE A 135 21.69 4.86 6.72
N THR A 136 21.88 6.16 6.60
CA THR A 136 21.49 7.18 7.58
C THR A 136 20.21 7.90 7.17
N ARG A 137 19.71 8.79 8.03
CA ARG A 137 18.61 9.69 7.69
C ARG A 137 19.03 10.76 6.69
N ASP A 138 20.28 11.23 6.78
CA ASP A 138 20.82 12.22 5.87
C ASP A 138 20.88 11.67 4.44
N ASP A 139 21.32 10.43 4.26
CA ASP A 139 21.24 9.74 2.95
C ASP A 139 19.82 9.71 2.38
N LEU A 140 18.82 9.51 3.23
CA LEU A 140 17.41 9.53 2.79
C LEU A 140 16.93 10.95 2.47
N THR A 141 17.39 11.95 3.20
CA THR A 141 17.11 13.37 2.91
C THR A 141 17.71 13.75 1.57
N ASP A 142 18.95 13.39 1.30
CA ASP A 142 19.62 13.66 0.02
C ASP A 142 18.93 12.94 -1.13
N PHE A 143 18.51 11.70 -0.92
CA PHE A 143 17.70 10.97 -1.91
C PHE A 143 16.38 11.69 -2.19
N MET A 144 15.68 12.16 -1.16
CA MET A 144 14.43 12.91 -1.30
C MET A 144 14.64 14.23 -2.07
N VAL A 145 15.73 14.97 -1.78
CA VAL A 145 16.13 16.17 -2.52
C VAL A 145 16.38 15.84 -3.99
N ARG A 146 17.09 14.73 -4.28
CA ARG A 146 17.30 14.26 -5.66
C ARG A 146 15.99 13.95 -6.38
N LEU A 147 15.02 13.31 -5.69
CA LEU A 147 13.70 13.03 -6.26
C LEU A 147 12.96 14.32 -6.65
N LYS A 148 13.06 15.36 -5.83
CA LYS A 148 12.45 16.66 -6.09
C LYS A 148 13.18 17.43 -7.21
N ASN A 149 14.48 17.55 -7.11
CA ASN A 149 15.26 18.45 -7.94
C ASN A 149 15.63 17.85 -9.31
N LYS A 150 16.15 16.61 -9.34
CA LYS A 150 16.56 15.95 -10.56
C LYS A 150 15.38 15.31 -11.29
N HIS A 151 14.51 14.61 -10.56
CA HIS A 151 13.40 13.88 -11.18
C HIS A 151 12.09 14.68 -11.23
N LYS A 152 12.04 15.89 -10.66
CA LYS A 152 10.89 16.83 -10.68
C LYS A 152 9.57 16.17 -10.21
N LEU A 153 9.65 15.23 -9.25
CA LEU A 153 8.48 14.49 -8.77
C LEU A 153 7.62 15.35 -7.82
N ASP A 154 6.32 15.16 -7.91
CA ASP A 154 5.38 15.78 -6.97
C ASP A 154 5.50 15.19 -5.55
N ASN A 155 4.97 15.91 -4.56
CA ASN A 155 5.07 15.52 -3.14
C ASN A 155 4.53 14.11 -2.86
N ASN A 156 3.36 13.78 -3.40
CA ASN A 156 2.73 12.48 -3.16
C ASN A 156 3.57 11.33 -3.73
N THR A 157 4.15 11.53 -4.91
CA THR A 157 5.04 10.55 -5.55
C THR A 157 6.33 10.38 -4.74
N VAL A 158 6.93 11.48 -4.24
CA VAL A 158 8.10 11.43 -3.35
C VAL A 158 7.78 10.63 -2.09
N ILE A 159 6.68 10.96 -1.39
CA ILE A 159 6.24 10.23 -0.19
C ILE A 159 6.10 8.73 -0.47
N HIS A 160 5.47 8.35 -1.60
CA HIS A 160 5.30 6.96 -1.96
C HIS A 160 6.63 6.24 -2.21
N GLN A 161 7.61 6.90 -2.86
CA GLN A 161 8.93 6.32 -3.06
C GLN A 161 9.67 6.14 -1.74
N MET A 162 9.61 7.14 -0.85
CA MET A 162 10.20 7.05 0.49
C MET A 162 9.59 5.92 1.33
N ILE A 163 8.27 5.68 1.24
CA ILE A 163 7.61 4.54 1.90
C ILE A 163 8.17 3.20 1.39
N ILE A 164 8.37 3.05 0.08
CA ILE A 164 8.92 1.81 -0.50
C ILE A 164 10.36 1.59 -0.02
N VAL A 165 11.20 2.63 -0.04
CA VAL A 165 12.57 2.57 0.47
C VAL A 165 12.59 2.23 1.96
N ALA A 166 11.72 2.85 2.77
CA ALA A 166 11.59 2.53 4.20
C ALA A 166 11.18 1.07 4.45
N GLN A 167 10.27 0.52 3.64
CA GLN A 167 9.89 -0.90 3.73
C GLN A 167 11.06 -1.84 3.40
N PHE A 168 11.88 -1.49 2.42
CA PHE A 168 13.10 -2.21 2.10
C PHE A 168 14.10 -2.15 3.28
N LEU A 169 14.42 -0.97 3.76
CA LEU A 169 15.37 -0.76 4.85
C LEU A 169 14.92 -1.36 6.18
N LYS A 170 13.61 -1.44 6.43
CA LYS A 170 13.05 -2.13 7.60
C LYS A 170 13.52 -3.59 7.71
N ARG A 171 13.70 -4.30 6.59
CA ARG A 171 14.23 -5.68 6.58
C ARG A 171 15.69 -5.77 7.02
N HIS A 172 16.39 -4.65 7.02
CA HIS A 172 17.80 -4.54 7.42
C HIS A 172 17.97 -3.82 8.77
N GLY A 173 16.97 -3.90 9.65
CA GLY A 173 17.02 -3.35 11.00
C GLY A 173 16.78 -1.84 11.09
N LYS A 174 16.45 -1.16 9.97
CA LYS A 174 16.18 0.29 9.94
C LYS A 174 14.68 0.62 10.07
N ALA A 175 13.99 -0.04 11.01
CA ALA A 175 12.60 0.29 11.28
C ALA A 175 12.45 1.74 11.75
N GLY A 176 11.48 2.47 11.18
CA GLY A 176 11.21 3.86 11.56
C GLY A 176 12.24 4.87 11.11
N ILE A 177 13.17 4.55 10.20
CA ILE A 177 14.20 5.46 9.70
C ILE A 177 13.61 6.74 9.09
N THR A 178 12.38 6.67 8.54
CA THR A 178 11.68 7.85 7.99
C THR A 178 10.91 8.65 9.03
N LYS A 179 10.89 8.23 10.30
CA LYS A 179 10.24 8.98 11.37
C LYS A 179 11.00 10.30 11.59
N ASN A 180 10.29 11.41 11.56
CA ASN A 180 10.84 12.77 11.69
C ASN A 180 11.83 13.14 10.56
N LEU A 181 11.68 12.60 9.36
CA LEU A 181 12.56 12.89 8.21
C LEU A 181 12.19 14.20 7.48
N GLY A 182 11.13 14.90 7.89
CA GLY A 182 10.68 16.11 7.17
C GLY A 182 10.15 15.78 5.76
N LEU A 183 9.35 14.70 5.63
CA LEU A 183 8.70 14.39 4.37
C LEU A 183 7.84 15.57 3.89
N PRO A 184 7.76 15.81 2.57
CA PRO A 184 6.94 16.89 2.05
C PRO A 184 5.46 16.68 2.44
N GLU A 185 4.72 17.76 2.56
CA GLU A 185 3.29 17.69 2.86
C GLU A 185 2.52 16.99 1.75
N ARG A 186 1.56 16.16 2.17
CA ARG A 186 0.68 15.46 1.24
C ARG A 186 -0.30 16.44 0.61
N VAL A 187 -0.26 16.54 -0.70
CA VAL A 187 -1.25 17.33 -1.45
C VAL A 187 -2.53 16.51 -1.59
N VAL A 188 -3.63 17.03 -1.06
CA VAL A 188 -4.97 16.46 -1.20
C VAL A 188 -5.77 17.35 -2.12
N THR A 189 -6.13 16.85 -3.30
CA THR A 189 -6.99 17.55 -4.26
C THR A 189 -8.39 17.00 -4.19
N LEU A 190 -9.38 17.86 -4.42
CA LEU A 190 -10.78 17.43 -4.58
C LEU A 190 -10.90 16.55 -5.84
N PRO A 191 -11.74 15.51 -5.80
CA PRO A 191 -12.04 14.73 -6.99
C PRO A 191 -12.69 15.62 -8.05
N ARG A 192 -12.21 15.52 -9.28
CA ARG A 192 -12.86 16.18 -10.42
C ARG A 192 -14.07 15.36 -10.87
N GLU A 193 -15.06 16.04 -11.40
CA GLU A 193 -16.16 15.43 -12.12
C GLU A 193 -16.31 16.09 -13.50
N TYR A 194 -16.99 15.41 -14.39
CA TYR A 194 -17.37 15.98 -15.70
C TYR A 194 -18.69 16.74 -15.58
N GLU A 195 -18.70 17.95 -16.12
CA GLU A 195 -19.89 18.77 -16.23
C GLU A 195 -20.88 18.17 -17.24
N ASP A 196 -22.18 18.38 -17.03
CA ASP A 196 -23.24 17.83 -17.89
C ASP A 196 -23.14 18.32 -19.32
N ALA A 197 -22.82 19.59 -19.52
CA ALA A 197 -22.64 20.18 -20.85
C ALA A 197 -21.47 19.55 -21.63
N ASP A 198 -20.37 19.23 -20.94
CA ASP A 198 -19.22 18.61 -21.55
C ASP A 198 -19.46 17.12 -21.83
N LEU A 199 -20.14 16.41 -20.92
CA LEU A 199 -20.60 15.04 -21.16
C LEU A 199 -21.54 14.96 -22.36
N ALA A 200 -22.48 15.88 -22.50
CA ALA A 200 -23.38 15.91 -23.65
C ALA A 200 -22.59 16.03 -24.98
N LYS A 201 -21.62 16.97 -25.06
CA LYS A 201 -20.74 17.11 -26.23
C LYS A 201 -19.91 15.84 -26.47
N PHE A 202 -19.35 15.26 -25.41
CA PHE A 202 -18.55 14.06 -25.47
C PHE A 202 -19.35 12.88 -26.04
N PHE A 203 -20.54 12.61 -25.46
CA PHE A 203 -21.39 11.51 -25.90
C PHE A 203 -21.99 11.73 -27.29
N ALA A 204 -22.24 12.98 -27.69
CA ALA A 204 -22.65 13.30 -29.07
C ALA A 204 -21.56 12.96 -30.10
N ALA A 205 -20.29 13.09 -29.74
CA ALA A 205 -19.14 12.77 -30.60
C ALA A 205 -18.73 11.29 -30.57
N CYS A 206 -19.33 10.46 -29.71
CA CYS A 206 -19.06 9.03 -29.63
C CYS A 206 -19.66 8.27 -30.80
N ALA A 207 -18.90 7.36 -31.41
CA ALA A 207 -19.46 6.25 -32.20
C ALA A 207 -20.29 5.31 -31.29
N ALA A 208 -21.14 4.46 -31.89
CA ALA A 208 -22.04 3.61 -31.13
C ALA A 208 -21.31 2.72 -30.08
N GLY A 209 -20.21 2.08 -30.46
CA GLY A 209 -19.40 1.26 -29.54
C GLY A 209 -18.72 2.07 -28.44
N GLU A 210 -18.19 3.25 -28.78
CA GLU A 210 -17.57 4.17 -27.80
C GLU A 210 -18.61 4.69 -26.80
N ARG A 211 -19.83 4.96 -27.27
CA ARG A 211 -20.93 5.40 -26.42
C ARG A 211 -21.26 4.36 -25.35
N ALA A 212 -21.38 3.08 -25.71
CA ALA A 212 -21.60 2.00 -24.76
C ALA A 212 -20.43 1.84 -23.79
N LEU A 213 -19.18 1.94 -24.27
CA LEU A 213 -17.96 1.85 -23.46
C LEU A 213 -17.91 2.96 -22.39
N PHE A 214 -18.02 4.23 -22.80
CA PHE A 214 -17.89 5.35 -21.85
C PHE A 214 -19.13 5.52 -20.97
N ALA A 215 -20.32 5.12 -21.43
CA ALA A 215 -21.50 5.00 -20.56
C ALA A 215 -21.30 3.95 -19.49
N THR A 216 -20.64 2.83 -19.81
CA THR A 216 -20.29 1.82 -18.80
C THR A 216 -19.39 2.42 -17.71
N PHE A 217 -18.34 3.16 -18.06
CA PHE A 217 -17.53 3.87 -17.05
C PHE A 217 -18.36 4.85 -16.21
N LEU A 218 -19.23 5.63 -16.86
CA LEU A 218 -20.02 6.69 -16.22
C LEU A 218 -21.06 6.12 -15.25
N TYR A 219 -21.75 5.07 -15.62
CA TYR A 219 -22.91 4.54 -14.87
C TYR A 219 -22.58 3.36 -13.95
N THR A 220 -21.36 2.81 -14.00
CA THR A 220 -20.91 1.77 -13.06
C THR A 220 -19.84 2.24 -12.10
N GLY A 221 -19.13 3.30 -12.45
CA GLY A 221 -17.95 3.75 -11.72
C GLY A 221 -16.80 2.74 -11.71
N PHE A 222 -16.76 1.80 -12.65
CA PHE A 222 -15.74 0.77 -12.73
C PHE A 222 -14.35 1.36 -12.99
N ARG A 223 -13.32 0.64 -12.53
CA ARG A 223 -11.93 0.96 -12.89
C ARG A 223 -11.63 0.46 -14.29
N GLU A 224 -10.65 1.07 -14.95
CA GLU A 224 -10.20 0.65 -16.28
C GLU A 224 -10.02 -0.87 -16.39
N GLN A 225 -9.27 -1.47 -15.47
CA GLN A 225 -9.03 -2.91 -15.47
C GLN A 225 -10.30 -3.76 -15.27
N GLU A 226 -11.32 -3.23 -14.65
CA GLU A 226 -12.61 -3.89 -14.46
C GLU A 226 -13.41 -3.88 -15.74
N VAL A 227 -13.33 -2.81 -16.53
CA VAL A 227 -13.98 -2.73 -17.85
C VAL A 227 -13.23 -3.52 -18.92
N VAL A 228 -11.87 -3.48 -18.90
CA VAL A 228 -11.02 -4.32 -19.77
C VAL A 228 -11.33 -5.81 -19.63
N HIS A 229 -11.72 -6.26 -18.42
CA HIS A 229 -12.02 -7.65 -18.11
C HIS A 229 -13.53 -7.92 -17.96
N LEU A 230 -14.37 -7.02 -18.47
CA LEU A 230 -15.83 -7.20 -18.42
C LEU A 230 -16.28 -8.22 -19.45
N PHE A 231 -16.93 -9.29 -18.98
CA PHE A 231 -17.52 -10.32 -19.84
C PHE A 231 -19.02 -10.11 -19.99
N TRP A 232 -19.59 -10.64 -21.06
CA TRP A 232 -21.04 -10.68 -21.24
C TRP A 232 -21.76 -11.44 -20.13
N SER A 233 -21.13 -12.45 -19.53
CA SER A 233 -21.66 -13.15 -18.35
C SER A 233 -21.73 -12.30 -17.07
N ASP A 234 -21.05 -11.16 -17.04
CA ASP A 234 -21.12 -10.21 -15.92
C ASP A 234 -22.26 -9.20 -16.08
N VAL A 235 -22.89 -9.12 -17.27
CA VAL A 235 -23.97 -8.19 -17.59
C VAL A 235 -25.32 -8.88 -17.47
N ASN A 236 -26.13 -8.45 -16.53
CA ASN A 236 -27.51 -8.95 -16.39
C ASN A 236 -28.50 -7.90 -16.88
N LEU A 237 -28.93 -8.04 -18.15
CA LEU A 237 -29.87 -7.11 -18.77
C LEU A 237 -31.28 -7.18 -18.15
N LYS A 238 -31.65 -8.32 -17.53
CA LYS A 238 -32.98 -8.49 -16.91
C LYS A 238 -33.06 -7.82 -15.53
N LEU A 239 -31.98 -7.93 -14.76
CA LEU A 239 -31.92 -7.35 -13.40
C LEU A 239 -31.33 -5.94 -13.39
N ASN A 240 -30.91 -5.40 -14.54
CA ASN A 240 -30.21 -4.12 -14.66
C ASN A 240 -29.00 -4.04 -13.76
N THR A 241 -28.13 -5.06 -13.78
CA THR A 241 -26.92 -5.10 -12.97
C THR A 241 -25.70 -5.47 -13.80
N VAL A 242 -24.53 -4.98 -13.36
CA VAL A 242 -23.24 -5.34 -13.92
C VAL A 242 -22.30 -5.73 -12.78
N ARG A 243 -21.61 -6.85 -12.94
CA ARG A 243 -20.73 -7.41 -11.92
C ARG A 243 -19.26 -7.22 -12.23
N VAL A 244 -18.47 -7.11 -11.19
CA VAL A 244 -17.01 -7.25 -11.24
C VAL A 244 -16.68 -8.59 -10.59
N THR A 245 -16.21 -9.52 -11.39
CA THR A 245 -15.90 -10.88 -10.93
C THR A 245 -14.42 -11.23 -11.17
N LEU A 246 -13.94 -12.27 -10.51
CA LEU A 246 -12.61 -12.83 -10.70
C LEU A 246 -12.49 -13.46 -12.11
N LYS A 247 -11.31 -13.30 -12.74
CA LYS A 247 -10.98 -13.94 -14.02
C LYS A 247 -9.58 -14.59 -13.90
N PRO A 248 -9.48 -15.72 -13.17
CA PRO A 248 -8.18 -16.35 -12.89
C PRO A 248 -7.42 -16.75 -14.15
N ASP A 249 -8.14 -17.21 -15.18
CA ASP A 249 -7.61 -17.57 -16.49
C ASP A 249 -6.93 -16.40 -17.23
N LEU A 250 -7.29 -15.17 -16.89
CA LEU A 250 -6.68 -13.95 -17.42
C LEU A 250 -5.71 -13.29 -16.43
N GLY A 251 -5.46 -13.90 -15.28
CA GLY A 251 -4.67 -13.30 -14.20
C GLY A 251 -5.31 -12.03 -13.62
N PHE A 252 -6.62 -11.82 -13.85
CA PHE A 252 -7.33 -10.68 -13.31
C PHE A 252 -8.01 -11.00 -11.99
N SER A 253 -7.79 -10.15 -11.01
CA SER A 253 -8.58 -10.11 -9.79
C SER A 253 -8.92 -8.66 -9.46
N PRO A 254 -10.15 -8.40 -9.04
CA PRO A 254 -10.52 -7.10 -8.49
C PRO A 254 -9.53 -6.66 -7.41
N LYS A 255 -9.47 -5.38 -7.14
CA LYS A 255 -8.64 -4.90 -6.02
C LYS A 255 -9.16 -5.54 -4.74
N ARG A 256 -8.28 -6.31 -4.02
CA ARG A 256 -8.60 -7.07 -2.80
C ARG A 256 -9.35 -8.41 -3.00
N TRP A 257 -9.50 -8.90 -4.22
CA TRP A 257 -10.21 -10.15 -4.52
C TRP A 257 -11.71 -10.13 -4.21
N GLU A 258 -12.30 -8.93 -4.02
CA GLU A 258 -13.72 -8.75 -3.71
C GLU A 258 -14.52 -8.54 -4.98
N GLU A 259 -15.40 -9.48 -5.27
CA GLU A 259 -16.42 -9.36 -6.32
C GLU A 259 -17.54 -8.43 -5.84
N ARG A 260 -18.21 -7.78 -6.78
CA ARG A 260 -19.34 -6.92 -6.46
C ARG A 260 -20.29 -6.76 -7.64
N GLU A 261 -21.52 -6.44 -7.33
CA GLU A 261 -22.57 -6.11 -8.29
C GLU A 261 -22.96 -4.65 -8.14
N VAL A 262 -23.17 -4.00 -9.27
CA VAL A 262 -23.59 -2.59 -9.33
C VAL A 262 -24.90 -2.51 -10.12
N PRO A 263 -25.98 -1.99 -9.53
CA PRO A 263 -27.20 -1.70 -10.26
C PRO A 263 -26.95 -0.53 -11.21
N VAL A 264 -27.53 -0.61 -12.39
CA VAL A 264 -27.34 0.38 -13.45
C VAL A 264 -28.66 0.91 -13.99
N VAL A 265 -28.63 2.12 -14.53
CA VAL A 265 -29.81 2.74 -15.14
C VAL A 265 -30.23 2.01 -16.42
N LYS A 266 -31.54 2.03 -16.71
CA LYS A 266 -32.10 1.38 -17.92
C LYS A 266 -31.40 1.84 -19.19
N GLY A 267 -31.04 3.10 -19.32
CA GLY A 267 -30.32 3.63 -20.50
C GLY A 267 -28.98 2.94 -20.79
N LEU A 268 -28.23 2.52 -19.74
CA LEU A 268 -27.02 1.72 -19.95
C LEU A 268 -27.37 0.29 -20.40
N VAL A 269 -28.42 -0.29 -19.82
CA VAL A 269 -28.90 -1.63 -20.19
C VAL A 269 -29.29 -1.68 -21.67
N ASP A 270 -30.00 -0.67 -22.15
CA ASP A 270 -30.43 -0.55 -23.53
C ASP A 270 -29.21 -0.41 -24.48
N LEU A 271 -28.23 0.41 -24.09
CA LEU A 271 -26.96 0.56 -24.83
C LEU A 271 -26.18 -0.77 -24.91
N LEU A 272 -26.09 -1.50 -23.81
CA LEU A 272 -25.39 -2.81 -23.76
C LEU A 272 -26.17 -3.88 -24.51
N GLY A 273 -27.51 -3.86 -24.44
CA GLY A 273 -28.36 -4.77 -25.18
C GLY A 273 -28.25 -4.63 -26.70
N GLY A 274 -28.09 -3.38 -27.17
CA GLY A 274 -27.84 -3.06 -28.58
C GLY A 274 -26.36 -3.12 -28.99
N HIS A 275 -25.43 -3.36 -28.04
CA HIS A 275 -24.01 -3.41 -28.37
C HIS A 275 -23.67 -4.74 -29.09
N PRO A 276 -22.93 -4.70 -30.23
CA PRO A 276 -22.64 -5.89 -31.01
C PRO A 276 -21.87 -6.93 -30.17
N LYS A 277 -22.40 -8.14 -30.08
CA LYS A 277 -21.70 -9.29 -29.53
C LYS A 277 -20.87 -9.91 -30.63
N ARG A 278 -19.56 -9.91 -30.47
CA ARG A 278 -18.69 -10.60 -31.43
C ARG A 278 -18.74 -12.11 -31.19
N GLU A 279 -18.91 -12.85 -32.25
CA GLU A 279 -18.90 -14.31 -32.19
C GLU A 279 -17.63 -14.85 -31.58
N ASN A 280 -17.73 -15.86 -30.73
CA ASN A 280 -16.63 -16.49 -29.99
C ASN A 280 -15.81 -15.53 -29.12
N CYS A 281 -16.37 -14.37 -28.78
CA CYS A 281 -15.74 -13.39 -27.90
C CYS A 281 -16.55 -13.15 -26.62
N ARG A 282 -15.92 -13.41 -25.49
CA ARG A 282 -16.57 -13.24 -24.18
C ARG A 282 -16.54 -11.81 -23.64
N PHE A 283 -15.64 -10.96 -24.19
CA PHE A 283 -15.51 -9.57 -23.77
C PHE A 283 -16.65 -8.70 -24.27
N VAL A 284 -17.12 -7.77 -23.41
CA VAL A 284 -18.10 -6.76 -23.83
C VAL A 284 -17.44 -5.74 -24.76
N PHE A 285 -16.22 -5.31 -24.45
CA PHE A 285 -15.45 -4.34 -25.22
C PHE A 285 -14.11 -4.94 -25.69
N PRO A 286 -14.13 -5.80 -26.71
CA PRO A 286 -12.91 -6.39 -27.23
C PRO A 286 -12.13 -5.41 -28.11
N SER A 287 -10.82 -5.61 -28.19
CA SER A 287 -10.00 -5.00 -29.24
C SER A 287 -10.39 -5.49 -30.64
N PRO A 288 -9.93 -4.86 -31.72
CA PRO A 288 -10.18 -5.34 -33.09
C PRO A 288 -9.76 -6.81 -33.30
N ALA A 289 -8.75 -7.29 -32.58
CA ALA A 289 -8.30 -8.68 -32.63
C ALA A 289 -9.15 -9.65 -31.76
N GLY A 290 -10.21 -9.18 -31.08
CA GLY A 290 -11.03 -10.01 -30.18
C GLY A 290 -10.43 -10.25 -28.80
N ASN A 291 -9.34 -9.60 -28.46
CA ASN A 291 -8.65 -9.67 -27.18
C ASN A 291 -9.07 -8.51 -26.25
N ARG A 292 -8.41 -8.43 -25.10
CA ARG A 292 -8.56 -7.29 -24.15
C ARG A 292 -8.18 -5.98 -24.83
N GLU A 293 -9.03 -4.96 -24.67
CA GLU A 293 -8.76 -3.61 -25.15
C GLU A 293 -7.97 -2.83 -24.09
N TRP A 294 -6.77 -2.38 -24.47
CA TRP A 294 -5.87 -1.65 -23.58
C TRP A 294 -5.79 -0.16 -23.87
N HIS A 295 -6.37 0.31 -24.99
CA HIS A 295 -6.29 1.68 -25.48
C HIS A 295 -7.53 2.52 -25.16
N MET A 296 -8.32 2.14 -24.14
CA MET A 296 -9.55 2.85 -23.76
C MET A 296 -9.30 4.32 -23.38
N LEU A 297 -8.13 4.63 -22.79
CA LEU A 297 -7.76 6.01 -22.50
C LEU A 297 -7.47 6.80 -23.78
N ASP A 298 -6.81 6.21 -24.76
CA ASP A 298 -6.52 6.87 -26.05
C ASP A 298 -7.81 7.10 -26.82
N GLN A 299 -8.74 6.15 -26.81
CA GLN A 299 -10.09 6.31 -27.36
C GLN A 299 -10.84 7.44 -26.65
N CYS A 300 -10.79 7.54 -25.31
CA CYS A 300 -11.39 8.62 -24.55
C CYS A 300 -10.87 9.99 -25.01
N LYS A 301 -9.55 10.14 -25.12
CA LYS A 301 -8.93 11.39 -25.59
C LYS A 301 -9.27 11.71 -27.05
N ALA A 302 -9.38 10.69 -27.90
CA ALA A 302 -9.78 10.86 -29.30
C ALA A 302 -11.23 11.37 -29.41
N VAL A 303 -12.16 10.82 -28.61
CA VAL A 303 -13.54 11.32 -28.53
C VAL A 303 -13.56 12.77 -28.05
N ALA A 304 -12.83 13.09 -26.97
CA ALA A 304 -12.77 14.46 -26.44
C ALA A 304 -12.29 15.45 -27.51
N LYS A 305 -11.26 15.07 -28.29
CA LYS A 305 -10.78 15.89 -29.42
C LYS A 305 -11.87 16.09 -30.49
N ARG A 306 -12.60 15.04 -30.87
CA ARG A 306 -13.72 15.15 -31.82
C ARG A 306 -14.85 16.02 -31.27
N ALA A 307 -15.09 15.98 -29.98
CA ALA A 307 -16.06 16.81 -29.30
C ALA A 307 -15.62 18.27 -29.13
N LYS A 308 -14.44 18.66 -29.62
CA LYS A 308 -13.81 19.99 -29.41
C LYS A 308 -13.59 20.34 -27.95
N LEU A 309 -13.35 19.31 -27.11
CA LEU A 309 -12.98 19.40 -25.69
C LEU A 309 -11.47 19.25 -25.55
N ASP A 310 -10.90 19.75 -24.43
CA ASP A 310 -9.47 19.60 -24.13
C ASP A 310 -9.15 18.14 -23.74
N PRO A 311 -8.44 17.35 -24.59
CA PRO A 311 -8.18 15.95 -24.31
C PRO A 311 -7.31 15.71 -23.06
N THR A 312 -6.57 16.71 -22.58
CA THR A 312 -5.73 16.59 -21.39
C THR A 312 -6.55 16.52 -20.10
N LYS A 313 -7.78 17.01 -20.15
CA LYS A 313 -8.75 16.97 -19.04
C LYS A 313 -9.60 15.72 -19.03
N TRP A 314 -9.49 14.84 -20.05
CA TRP A 314 -10.28 13.62 -20.17
C TRP A 314 -9.49 12.37 -19.81
N ASP A 315 -9.96 11.65 -18.82
CA ASP A 315 -9.39 10.41 -18.33
C ASP A 315 -10.47 9.46 -17.78
N LEU A 316 -10.17 8.17 -17.76
CA LEU A 316 -11.13 7.14 -17.32
C LEU A 316 -11.46 7.22 -15.82
N LYS A 317 -10.55 7.78 -15.03
CA LYS A 317 -10.74 7.92 -13.58
C LYS A 317 -11.78 8.99 -13.25
N THR A 318 -11.86 10.05 -14.07
CA THR A 318 -12.82 11.13 -13.86
C THR A 318 -14.26 10.66 -14.10
N PHE A 319 -14.54 9.73 -15.03
CA PHE A 319 -15.86 9.09 -15.12
C PHE A 319 -16.27 8.41 -13.80
N ARG A 320 -15.34 7.70 -13.18
CA ARG A 320 -15.56 7.05 -11.90
C ARG A 320 -15.79 8.04 -10.76
N SER A 321 -15.07 9.16 -10.71
CA SER A 321 -15.35 10.21 -9.72
C SER A 321 -16.69 10.91 -9.98
N THR A 322 -17.05 11.14 -11.23
CA THR A 322 -18.37 11.65 -11.62
C THR A 322 -19.50 10.73 -11.16
N PHE A 323 -19.36 9.39 -11.38
CA PHE A 323 -20.31 8.42 -10.84
C PHE A 323 -20.49 8.55 -9.33
N ALA A 324 -19.38 8.52 -8.57
CA ALA A 324 -19.46 8.56 -7.11
C ALA A 324 -20.12 9.85 -6.61
N THR A 325 -19.70 11.01 -7.14
CA THR A 325 -20.27 12.31 -6.77
C THR A 325 -21.75 12.37 -7.08
N ARG A 326 -22.17 11.90 -8.26
CA ARG A 326 -23.60 11.92 -8.67
C ARG A 326 -24.46 10.99 -7.84
N MET A 327 -23.96 9.79 -7.52
CA MET A 327 -24.70 8.86 -6.65
C MET A 327 -24.91 9.44 -5.25
N LEU A 328 -23.89 10.07 -4.67
CA LEU A 328 -24.01 10.73 -3.37
C LEU A 328 -24.94 11.95 -3.42
N ARG A 329 -24.91 12.76 -4.50
CA ARG A 329 -25.88 13.86 -4.69
C ARG A 329 -27.31 13.36 -4.89
N ALA A 330 -27.49 12.22 -5.55
CA ALA A 330 -28.79 11.57 -5.71
C ALA A 330 -29.37 10.99 -4.40
N GLY A 331 -28.61 11.06 -3.30
CA GLY A 331 -29.08 10.64 -1.97
C GLY A 331 -28.75 9.22 -1.59
N PHE A 332 -27.99 8.49 -2.40
CA PHE A 332 -27.49 7.17 -1.99
C PHE A 332 -26.52 7.32 -0.82
N ASP A 333 -26.64 6.45 0.18
CA ASP A 333 -25.76 6.49 1.33
C ASP A 333 -24.29 6.15 0.98
N VAL A 334 -23.39 6.68 1.80
CA VAL A 334 -21.92 6.57 1.54
C VAL A 334 -21.43 5.13 1.53
N ARG A 335 -22.06 4.22 2.31
CA ARG A 335 -21.66 2.80 2.36
C ARG A 335 -22.07 2.06 1.11
N THR A 336 -23.28 2.35 0.61
CA THR A 336 -23.76 1.81 -0.67
C THR A 336 -22.83 2.25 -1.80
N VAL A 337 -22.50 3.53 -1.92
CA VAL A 337 -21.56 4.02 -2.93
C VAL A 337 -20.16 3.45 -2.71
N GLN A 338 -19.70 3.32 -1.46
CA GLN A 338 -18.43 2.66 -1.14
C GLN A 338 -18.39 1.23 -1.68
N HIS A 339 -19.46 0.46 -1.48
CA HIS A 339 -19.57 -0.92 -1.97
C HIS A 339 -19.52 -0.96 -3.50
N TRP A 340 -20.33 -0.19 -4.21
CA TRP A 340 -20.32 -0.12 -5.68
C TRP A 340 -18.96 0.31 -6.24
N MET A 341 -18.29 1.25 -5.58
CA MET A 341 -16.95 1.69 -5.93
C MET A 341 -15.86 0.65 -5.59
N GLY A 342 -16.12 -0.30 -4.69
CA GLY A 342 -15.10 -1.21 -4.14
C GLY A 342 -13.98 -0.42 -3.46
N HIS A 343 -14.32 0.54 -2.59
CA HIS A 343 -13.36 1.29 -1.78
C HIS A 343 -13.13 0.61 -0.44
N ARG A 344 -11.86 0.52 -0.03
CA ARG A 344 -11.47 -0.10 1.24
C ARG A 344 -11.98 0.66 2.46
N SER A 345 -11.79 1.98 2.44
CA SER A 345 -12.15 2.85 3.55
C SER A 345 -13.29 3.78 3.15
N LEU A 346 -14.15 4.06 4.09
CA LEU A 346 -15.21 5.03 3.95
C LEU A 346 -14.64 6.41 3.62
N GLU A 347 -13.51 6.78 4.22
CA GLU A 347 -12.77 8.03 3.97
C GLU A 347 -12.48 8.25 2.47
N THR A 348 -12.15 7.18 1.74
CA THR A 348 -11.95 7.29 0.29
C THR A 348 -13.21 7.71 -0.44
N THR A 349 -14.39 7.25 0.01
CA THR A 349 -15.69 7.61 -0.58
C THR A 349 -16.16 8.98 -0.10
N MET A 350 -15.91 9.31 1.15
CA MET A 350 -16.23 10.63 1.71
C MET A 350 -15.56 11.80 0.96
N ARG A 351 -14.44 11.56 0.30
CA ARG A 351 -13.79 12.57 -0.56
C ARG A 351 -14.66 13.05 -1.74
N TYR A 352 -15.67 12.27 -2.12
CA TYR A 352 -16.64 12.60 -3.17
C TYR A 352 -17.89 13.29 -2.61
N LEU A 353 -18.01 13.41 -1.28
CA LEU A 353 -18.97 14.32 -0.66
C LEU A 353 -18.47 15.74 -0.89
N ALA A 354 -18.72 16.28 -2.07
CA ALA A 354 -18.52 17.71 -2.31
C ALA A 354 -19.34 18.51 -1.29
N PRO A 355 -18.90 19.69 -0.88
CA PRO A 355 -19.77 20.64 -0.19
C PRO A 355 -21.03 20.76 -1.04
N ALA A 356 -22.17 20.45 -0.46
CA ALA A 356 -23.41 20.44 -1.20
C ALA A 356 -23.67 21.85 -1.72
N THR A 357 -23.67 22.04 -3.03
CA THR A 357 -24.10 23.28 -3.67
C THR A 357 -25.60 23.54 -3.45
N ASP A 358 -26.30 22.49 -3.00
CA ASP A 358 -27.73 22.49 -2.69
C ASP A 358 -28.04 22.56 -1.15
N VAL A 359 -27.09 23.06 -0.34
CA VAL A 359 -27.28 23.17 1.13
C VAL A 359 -28.55 23.91 1.47
N HIS A 360 -28.85 25.01 0.77
CA HIS A 360 -30.07 25.77 1.00
C HIS A 360 -31.32 24.95 0.69
N ASP A 361 -31.35 24.22 -0.42
CA ASP A 361 -32.46 23.34 -0.79
C ASP A 361 -32.65 22.19 0.19
N ARG A 362 -31.58 21.66 0.74
CA ARG A 362 -31.65 20.62 1.77
C ARG A 362 -32.06 21.17 3.12
N LEU A 363 -31.56 22.33 3.51
CA LEU A 363 -31.95 22.99 4.75
C LEU A 363 -33.45 23.39 4.74
N SER A 364 -33.98 23.79 3.58
CA SER A 364 -35.41 24.08 3.44
C SER A 364 -36.32 22.86 3.66
N ARG A 365 -35.78 21.65 3.50
CA ARG A 365 -36.49 20.37 3.74
C ARG A 365 -36.37 19.86 5.18
N VAL A 366 -35.51 20.47 5.99
CA VAL A 366 -35.36 20.11 7.41
C VAL A 366 -36.52 20.69 8.18
N LYS A 367 -37.49 19.83 8.51
CA LYS A 367 -38.56 20.19 9.44
C LYS A 367 -38.04 20.07 10.87
N ILE A 368 -37.82 21.20 11.51
CA ILE A 368 -37.54 21.25 12.95
C ILE A 368 -38.89 21.21 13.64
N ALA A 369 -39.16 20.21 14.45
CA ALA A 369 -40.36 20.11 15.24
C ALA A 369 -40.35 21.23 16.32
N GLY A 370 -41.31 22.14 16.21
CA GLY A 370 -41.43 23.29 17.08
C GLY A 370 -41.04 24.59 16.35
N THR A 371 -42.03 25.41 16.08
CA THR A 371 -41.80 26.75 15.54
C THR A 371 -41.05 27.61 16.53
N LEU A 372 -39.78 27.84 16.22
CA LEU A 372 -38.94 28.85 16.87
C LEU A 372 -38.98 30.20 16.13
N TRP A 373 -39.89 30.35 15.13
CA TRP A 373 -40.09 31.57 14.34
C TRP A 373 -41.56 31.82 14.13
#